data_b89fc4a08a5dc4bcaa1ae5928b155a30
#
_entry.id   b89fc4a08a5dc4bcaa1ae5928b155a30
#
_cell.length_a   1.000
_cell.length_b   1.000
_cell.length_c   1.000
_cell.angle_alpha   90.00
_cell.angle_beta   90.00
_cell.angle_gamma   90.00
#
_symmetry.space_group_name_H-M   'P 1'
#
loop_
_entity.id
_entity.type
_entity.pdbx_description
1 polymer ?
#
loop_
_entity_poly.entity_id
_entity_poly.type
_entity_poly.pdbx_seq_one_letter_code
_entity_poly.pdbx_strand_id
1 'polypeptide(L)'
;VLKQGDDERFRLLNAFKDDTGSVLFATDSFWEGVDVPGDSLSQVIIVKLPFDVPSDPVFTARSELIQQRGGSPFMELSVPQAVIKFRQGVGRLIRRGDDRGVVVCLDRRIMEKRYGQIFLHSIPDCKRMYAPLSEILGAVGEMI
;
A
#
# COMPACT_ATOMS: atom_id res chain seq x y z
N VAL A 1 5.10 17.82 -7.74
CA VAL A 1 4.10 16.74 -7.73
C VAL A 1 4.23 15.97 -9.04
N LEU A 2 4.33 14.66 -8.94
CA LEU A 2 4.46 13.72 -10.05
C LEU A 2 3.23 12.81 -10.06
N LYS A 3 2.79 12.36 -11.23
CA LYS A 3 1.63 11.51 -11.38
C LYS A 3 1.88 10.41 -12.40
N GLN A 4 1.50 9.19 -12.08
CA GLN A 4 1.55 8.07 -13.02
C GLN A 4 0.68 8.39 -14.26
N GLY A 5 1.27 8.25 -15.44
CA GLY A 5 0.64 8.56 -16.73
C GLY A 5 1.02 9.91 -17.33
N ASP A 6 1.65 10.80 -16.57
CA ASP A 6 2.13 12.08 -17.11
C ASP A 6 3.45 11.93 -17.89
N ASP A 7 4.23 10.88 -17.58
CA ASP A 7 5.47 10.51 -18.28
C ASP A 7 5.72 9.01 -18.17
N GLU A 8 6.76 8.52 -18.83
CA GLU A 8 7.22 7.14 -18.71
C GLU A 8 7.61 6.81 -17.26
N ARG A 9 7.28 5.61 -16.82
CA ARG A 9 7.51 5.13 -15.46
C ARG A 9 8.95 5.36 -14.96
N PHE A 10 9.94 5.09 -15.82
CA PHE A 10 11.35 5.25 -15.49
C PHE A 10 11.73 6.71 -15.23
N ARG A 11 11.20 7.64 -16.05
CA ARG A 11 11.44 9.08 -15.88
C ARG A 11 10.81 9.62 -14.62
N LEU A 12 9.56 9.22 -14.34
CA LEU A 12 8.88 9.58 -13.09
C LEU A 12 9.64 9.09 -11.85
N LEU A 13 10.19 7.88 -11.91
CA LEU A 13 10.98 7.33 -10.81
C LEU A 13 12.29 8.09 -10.60
N ASN A 14 12.98 8.46 -11.66
CA ASN A 14 14.21 9.24 -11.54
C ASN A 14 13.92 10.64 -11.01
N ALA A 15 12.92 11.32 -11.55
CA ALA A 15 12.50 12.63 -11.04
C ALA A 15 12.10 12.58 -9.55
N PHE A 16 11.43 11.50 -9.11
CA PHE A 16 11.07 11.28 -7.72
C PHE A 16 12.30 11.02 -6.83
N LYS A 17 13.30 10.29 -7.32
CA LYS A 17 14.55 10.03 -6.58
C LYS A 17 15.41 11.29 -6.43
N ASP A 18 15.41 12.13 -7.45
CA ASP A 18 16.27 13.32 -7.52
C ASP A 18 15.69 14.50 -6.70
N ASP A 19 14.38 14.47 -6.41
CA ASP A 19 13.70 15.50 -5.64
C ASP A 19 13.02 14.92 -4.39
N THR A 20 13.73 15.00 -3.26
CA THR A 20 13.25 14.50 -1.96
C THR A 20 12.02 15.22 -1.42
N GLY A 21 11.69 16.42 -1.94
CA GLY A 21 10.46 17.16 -1.63
C GLY A 21 9.27 16.80 -2.54
N SER A 22 9.47 15.88 -3.48
CA SER A 22 8.41 15.52 -4.43
C SER A 22 7.38 14.55 -3.85
N VAL A 23 6.18 14.59 -4.40
CA VAL A 23 5.09 13.64 -4.12
C VAL A 23 4.71 12.94 -5.42
N LEU A 24 4.69 11.61 -5.40
CA LEU A 24 4.30 10.79 -6.53
C LEU A 24 2.93 10.13 -6.30
N PHE A 25 1.96 10.47 -7.12
CA PHE A 25 0.65 9.82 -7.18
C PHE A 25 0.68 8.65 -8.16
N ALA A 26 0.42 7.46 -7.66
CA ALA A 26 0.46 6.23 -8.47
C ALA A 26 -0.55 5.20 -7.98
N THR A 27 -0.86 4.21 -8.82
CA THR A 27 -1.64 3.04 -8.45
C THR A 27 -0.74 1.94 -7.86
N ASP A 28 -1.35 0.92 -7.28
CA ASP A 28 -0.66 -0.24 -6.69
C ASP A 28 0.27 -0.96 -7.70
N SER A 29 -0.07 -0.95 -8.98
CA SER A 29 0.80 -1.50 -10.05
C SER A 29 2.16 -0.81 -10.15
N PHE A 30 2.26 0.42 -9.65
CA PHE A 30 3.51 1.17 -9.64
C PHE A 30 4.51 0.62 -8.60
N TRP A 31 4.03 -0.06 -7.56
CA TRP A 31 4.90 -0.64 -6.52
C TRP A 31 5.74 -1.80 -7.04
N GLU A 32 5.30 -2.48 -8.10
CA GLU A 32 6.04 -3.57 -8.71
C GLU A 32 7.29 -3.02 -9.41
N GLY A 33 8.47 -3.53 -9.01
CA GLY A 33 9.73 -3.13 -9.62
C GLY A 33 10.21 -1.70 -9.34
N VAL A 34 9.57 -1.00 -8.39
CA VAL A 34 10.05 0.30 -7.90
C VAL A 34 11.16 0.06 -6.89
N ASP A 35 12.33 0.57 -7.21
CA ASP A 35 13.47 0.61 -6.32
C ASP A 35 13.87 2.06 -6.07
N VAL A 36 13.40 2.61 -4.94
CA VAL A 36 13.77 3.95 -4.47
C VAL A 36 14.56 3.76 -3.17
N PRO A 37 15.88 3.78 -3.22
CA PRO A 37 16.70 3.55 -2.03
C PRO A 37 16.76 4.78 -1.13
N GLY A 38 16.89 4.53 0.17
CA GLY A 38 17.25 5.53 1.16
C GLY A 38 16.23 6.65 1.38
N ASP A 39 16.72 7.84 1.61
CA ASP A 39 15.98 9.01 2.07
C ASP A 39 14.97 9.57 1.05
N SER A 40 15.01 9.11 -0.19
CA SER A 40 14.09 9.56 -1.24
C SER A 40 12.66 9.08 -1.05
N LEU A 41 12.42 8.08 -0.20
CA LEU A 41 11.08 7.62 0.16
C LEU A 41 10.94 7.58 1.68
N SER A 42 10.46 8.65 2.26
CA SER A 42 10.22 8.79 3.72
C SER A 42 8.79 8.46 4.13
N GLN A 43 7.84 8.50 3.20
CA GLN A 43 6.43 8.30 3.49
C GLN A 43 5.69 7.55 2.39
N VAL A 44 4.80 6.65 2.80
CA VAL A 44 3.83 5.98 1.91
C VAL A 44 2.40 6.26 2.41
N ILE A 45 1.57 6.83 1.54
CA ILE A 45 0.16 7.11 1.83
C ILE A 45 -0.72 6.16 1.03
N ILE A 46 -1.45 5.29 1.72
CA ILE A 46 -2.38 4.34 1.13
C ILE A 46 -3.80 4.88 1.28
N VAL A 47 -4.34 5.44 0.20
CA VAL A 47 -5.67 6.06 0.21
C VAL A 47 -6.77 5.01 0.34
N LYS A 48 -6.61 3.85 -0.31
CA LYS A 48 -7.53 2.70 -0.25
C LYS A 48 -6.74 1.40 -0.18
N LEU A 49 -7.26 0.42 0.54
CA LEU A 49 -6.71 -0.93 0.52
C LEU A 49 -6.72 -1.48 -0.91
N PRO A 50 -5.62 -2.10 -1.39
CA PRO A 50 -5.40 -2.45 -2.78
C PRO A 50 -6.16 -3.72 -3.20
N PHE A 51 -7.48 -3.71 -3.06
CA PHE A 51 -8.34 -4.76 -3.57
C PHE A 51 -8.46 -4.65 -5.09
N ASP A 52 -8.32 -5.79 -5.77
CA ASP A 52 -8.55 -5.87 -7.20
C ASP A 52 -10.02 -5.65 -7.55
N VAL A 53 -10.24 -5.00 -8.70
CA VAL A 53 -11.56 -4.99 -9.31
C VAL A 53 -11.74 -6.35 -10.00
N PRO A 54 -12.85 -7.08 -9.73
CA PRO A 54 -13.07 -8.42 -10.29
C PRO A 54 -13.44 -8.35 -11.78
N SER A 55 -12.50 -7.94 -12.61
CA SER A 55 -12.66 -7.82 -14.07
C SER A 55 -11.85 -8.88 -14.84
N ASP A 56 -10.96 -9.60 -14.16
CA ASP A 56 -10.13 -10.63 -14.77
C ASP A 56 -10.90 -11.97 -14.87
N PRO A 57 -10.97 -12.60 -16.06
CA PRO A 57 -11.60 -13.91 -16.23
C PRO A 57 -10.99 -15.00 -15.34
N VAL A 58 -9.69 -14.97 -15.07
CA VAL A 58 -9.02 -15.92 -14.18
C VAL A 58 -9.49 -15.73 -12.73
N PHE A 59 -9.63 -14.48 -12.29
CA PHE A 59 -10.18 -14.16 -10.97
C PHE A 59 -11.61 -14.68 -10.85
N THR A 60 -12.45 -14.46 -11.86
CA THR A 60 -13.84 -14.93 -11.90
C THR A 60 -13.92 -16.44 -11.79
N ALA A 61 -13.16 -17.17 -12.61
CA ALA A 61 -13.14 -18.63 -12.58
C ALA A 61 -12.69 -19.20 -11.22
N ARG A 62 -11.66 -18.61 -10.60
CA ARG A 62 -11.21 -18.99 -9.25
C ARG A 62 -12.27 -18.71 -8.19
N SER A 63 -12.96 -17.58 -8.30
CA SER A 63 -14.05 -17.22 -7.39
C SER A 63 -15.21 -18.21 -7.45
N GLU A 64 -15.59 -18.62 -8.65
CA GLU A 64 -16.64 -19.64 -8.87
C GLU A 64 -16.26 -20.99 -8.27
N LEU A 65 -15.02 -21.44 -8.45
CA LEU A 65 -14.53 -22.69 -7.84
C LEU A 65 -14.60 -22.65 -6.31
N ILE A 66 -14.23 -21.51 -5.69
CA ILE A 66 -14.30 -21.33 -4.25
C ILE A 66 -15.78 -21.38 -3.79
N GLN A 67 -16.68 -20.70 -4.49
CA GLN A 67 -18.12 -20.71 -4.17
C GLN A 67 -18.73 -22.12 -4.28
N GLN A 68 -18.38 -22.88 -5.32
CA GLN A 68 -18.88 -24.25 -5.52
C GLN A 68 -18.54 -25.18 -4.34
N ARG A 69 -17.40 -24.97 -3.68
CA ARG A 69 -17.03 -25.74 -2.48
C ARG A 69 -17.53 -25.13 -1.16
N GLY A 70 -18.38 -24.08 -1.22
CA GLY A 70 -18.95 -23.41 -0.05
C GLY A 70 -17.99 -22.41 0.65
N GLY A 71 -16.88 -22.04 0.00
CA GLY A 71 -15.92 -21.07 0.50
C GLY A 71 -16.33 -19.63 0.21
N SER A 72 -15.54 -18.69 0.73
CA SER A 72 -15.70 -17.24 0.50
C SER A 72 -14.61 -16.72 -0.44
N PRO A 73 -14.91 -16.39 -1.71
CA PRO A 73 -13.93 -15.81 -2.62
C PRO A 73 -13.29 -14.53 -2.08
N PHE A 74 -14.07 -13.74 -1.36
CA PHE A 74 -13.55 -12.52 -0.75
C PHE A 74 -12.44 -12.83 0.27
N MET A 75 -12.69 -13.75 1.19
CA MET A 75 -11.73 -14.09 2.25
C MET A 75 -10.57 -14.97 1.77
N GLU A 76 -10.80 -15.85 0.79
CA GLU A 76 -9.82 -16.82 0.33
C GLU A 76 -9.00 -16.35 -0.88
N LEU A 77 -9.48 -15.33 -1.62
CA LEU A 77 -8.81 -14.83 -2.81
C LEU A 77 -8.54 -13.32 -2.72
N SER A 78 -9.59 -12.49 -2.56
CA SER A 78 -9.44 -11.03 -2.61
C SER A 78 -8.60 -10.48 -1.44
N VAL A 79 -8.87 -10.90 -0.21
CA VAL A 79 -8.13 -10.44 0.97
C VAL A 79 -6.65 -10.84 0.91
N PRO A 80 -6.28 -12.11 0.65
CA PRO A 80 -4.87 -12.49 0.54
C PRO A 80 -4.11 -11.72 -0.55
N GLN A 81 -4.71 -11.52 -1.73
CA GLN A 81 -4.08 -10.75 -2.80
C GLN A 81 -3.87 -9.28 -2.42
N ALA A 82 -4.89 -8.66 -1.82
CA ALA A 82 -4.79 -7.28 -1.35
C ALA A 82 -3.72 -7.13 -0.23
N VAL A 83 -3.60 -8.11 0.66
CA VAL A 83 -2.58 -8.13 1.72
C VAL A 83 -1.17 -8.21 1.14
N ILE A 84 -0.96 -9.04 0.11
CA ILE A 84 0.34 -9.12 -0.58
C ILE A 84 0.71 -7.76 -1.19
N LYS A 85 -0.20 -7.12 -1.91
CA LYS A 85 0.00 -5.80 -2.50
C LYS A 85 0.28 -4.73 -1.43
N PHE A 86 -0.51 -4.71 -0.35
CA PHE A 86 -0.31 -3.80 0.77
C PHE A 86 1.10 -3.96 1.37
N ARG A 87 1.50 -5.20 1.64
CA ARG A 87 2.83 -5.52 2.16
C ARG A 87 3.94 -5.10 1.20
N GLN A 88 3.75 -5.27 -0.11
CA GLN A 88 4.69 -4.79 -1.12
C GLN A 88 4.86 -3.26 -1.07
N GLY A 89 3.75 -2.52 -0.96
CA GLY A 89 3.79 -1.06 -0.84
C GLY A 89 4.52 -0.59 0.42
N VAL A 90 4.20 -1.16 1.57
CA VAL A 90 4.91 -0.86 2.83
C VAL A 90 6.38 -1.28 2.76
N GLY A 91 6.68 -2.41 2.15
CA GLY A 91 8.04 -2.92 1.97
C GLY A 91 8.91 -2.07 1.03
N ARG A 92 8.33 -1.10 0.31
CA ARG A 92 9.14 -0.11 -0.42
C ARG A 92 9.76 0.92 0.50
N LEU A 93 9.10 1.24 1.60
CA LEU A 93 9.57 2.17 2.61
C LEU A 93 10.59 1.52 3.56
N ILE A 94 10.28 0.34 4.07
CA ILE A 94 11.11 -0.36 5.06
C ILE A 94 11.72 -1.61 4.43
N ARG A 95 13.00 -1.56 4.13
CA ARG A 95 13.76 -2.66 3.48
C ARG A 95 14.78 -3.28 4.40
N ARG A 96 15.41 -2.44 5.25
CA ARG A 96 16.46 -2.82 6.20
C ARG A 96 15.99 -2.52 7.62
N GLY A 97 16.64 -3.11 8.59
CA GLY A 97 16.29 -2.93 10.00
C GLY A 97 16.54 -1.53 10.55
N ASP A 98 17.32 -0.72 9.84
CA ASP A 98 17.66 0.67 10.17
C ASP A 98 16.86 1.70 9.36
N ASP A 99 16.07 1.26 8.38
CA ASP A 99 15.21 2.15 7.61
C ASP A 99 14.11 2.77 8.52
N ARG A 100 13.84 4.03 8.28
CA ARG A 100 12.79 4.78 8.98
C ARG A 100 11.82 5.37 7.98
N GLY A 101 10.56 5.46 8.39
CA GLY A 101 9.55 6.10 7.55
C GLY A 101 8.15 5.97 8.14
N VAL A 102 7.21 6.62 7.51
CA VAL A 102 5.82 6.69 7.95
C VAL A 102 4.89 6.08 6.91
N VAL A 103 4.03 5.17 7.35
CA VAL A 103 2.91 4.66 6.54
C VAL A 103 1.61 5.25 7.05
N VAL A 104 0.89 5.95 6.20
CA VAL A 104 -0.44 6.48 6.50
C VAL A 104 -1.48 5.71 5.69
N CYS A 105 -2.42 5.06 6.36
CA CYS A 105 -3.54 4.39 5.70
C CYS A 105 -4.83 5.18 5.98
N LEU A 106 -5.45 5.70 4.92
CA LEU A 106 -6.69 6.49 5.00
C LEU A 106 -7.95 5.63 4.90
N ASP A 107 -7.80 4.35 4.60
CA ASP A 107 -8.93 3.42 4.46
C ASP A 107 -9.37 2.88 5.82
N ARG A 108 -10.50 3.37 6.31
CA ARG A 108 -11.06 2.98 7.62
C ARG A 108 -11.34 1.49 7.75
N ARG A 109 -11.50 0.77 6.63
CA ARG A 109 -11.73 -0.68 6.62
C ARG A 109 -10.62 -1.48 7.31
N ILE A 110 -9.39 -0.94 7.32
CA ILE A 110 -8.26 -1.56 8.03
C ILE A 110 -8.52 -1.67 9.54
N MET A 111 -9.32 -0.74 10.10
CA MET A 111 -9.71 -0.72 11.51
C MET A 111 -11.08 -1.33 11.78
N GLU A 112 -12.05 -1.07 10.92
CA GLU A 112 -13.45 -1.39 11.15
C GLU A 112 -13.82 -2.83 10.76
N LYS A 113 -13.05 -3.44 9.85
CA LYS A 113 -13.35 -4.79 9.34
C LYS A 113 -12.45 -5.84 9.97
N ARG A 114 -13.00 -7.03 10.24
CA ARG A 114 -12.24 -8.15 10.81
C ARG A 114 -10.99 -8.50 9.99
N TYR A 115 -11.08 -8.45 8.67
CA TYR A 115 -9.94 -8.72 7.79
C TYR A 115 -8.85 -7.64 7.86
N GLY A 116 -9.14 -6.46 8.39
CA GLY A 116 -8.15 -5.38 8.56
C GLY A 116 -6.97 -5.81 9.42
N GLN A 117 -7.19 -6.67 10.42
CA GLN A 117 -6.12 -7.22 11.25
C GLN A 117 -5.11 -8.05 10.45
N ILE A 118 -5.55 -8.70 9.36
CA ILE A 118 -4.65 -9.47 8.47
C ILE A 118 -3.65 -8.54 7.80
N PHE A 119 -4.07 -7.35 7.37
CA PHE A 119 -3.18 -6.32 6.83
C PHE A 119 -2.18 -5.84 7.88
N LEU A 120 -2.65 -5.54 9.10
CA LEU A 120 -1.80 -5.04 10.17
C LEU A 120 -0.76 -6.08 10.64
N HIS A 121 -1.09 -7.36 10.63
CA HIS A 121 -0.15 -8.43 10.97
C HIS A 121 0.80 -8.80 9.82
N SER A 122 0.54 -8.34 8.60
CA SER A 122 1.37 -8.63 7.44
C SER A 122 2.62 -7.76 7.32
N ILE A 123 2.68 -6.67 8.06
CA ILE A 123 3.80 -5.72 8.07
C ILE A 123 4.65 -5.87 9.33
N PRO A 124 5.91 -5.42 9.31
CA PRO A 124 6.78 -5.44 10.49
C PRO A 124 6.17 -4.72 11.70
N ASP A 125 6.57 -5.12 12.90
CA ASP A 125 6.17 -4.42 14.11
C ASP A 125 6.60 -2.96 14.07
N CYS A 126 5.65 -2.06 14.34
CA CYS A 126 5.84 -0.63 14.30
C CYS A 126 4.94 0.07 15.33
N LYS A 127 5.32 1.29 15.69
CA LYS A 127 4.44 2.16 16.47
C LYS A 127 3.21 2.49 15.64
N ARG A 128 2.02 2.29 16.19
CA ARG A 128 0.75 2.55 15.52
C ARG A 128 0.00 3.68 16.20
N MET A 129 -0.60 4.53 15.40
CA MET A 129 -1.46 5.63 15.85
C MET A 129 -2.79 5.58 15.12
N TYR A 130 -3.88 5.73 15.85
CA TYR A 130 -5.24 5.80 15.32
C TYR A 130 -5.86 7.09 15.81
N ALA A 131 -6.04 8.04 14.90
CA ALA A 131 -6.52 9.37 15.24
C ALA A 131 -7.20 10.03 14.04
N PRO A 132 -7.92 11.13 14.23
CA PRO A 132 -8.36 11.98 13.14
C PRO A 132 -7.19 12.46 12.28
N LEU A 133 -7.46 12.71 11.00
CA LEU A 133 -6.41 13.06 10.03
C LEU A 133 -5.58 14.28 10.48
N SER A 134 -6.21 15.29 11.12
CA SER A 134 -5.51 16.47 11.63
C SER A 134 -4.42 16.13 12.65
N GLU A 135 -4.68 15.18 13.54
CA GLU A 135 -3.71 14.73 14.53
C GLU A 135 -2.60 13.87 13.91
N ILE A 136 -2.97 13.03 12.95
CA ILE A 136 -2.00 12.21 12.19
C ILE A 136 -1.02 13.13 11.43
N LEU A 137 -1.52 14.17 10.77
CA LEU A 137 -0.69 15.11 10.03
C LEU A 137 0.30 15.86 10.95
N GLY A 138 -0.14 16.25 12.16
CA GLY A 138 0.74 16.85 13.17
C GLY A 138 1.86 15.90 13.58
N ALA A 139 1.52 14.66 13.93
CA ALA A 139 2.49 13.64 14.33
C ALA A 139 3.48 13.27 13.21
N VAL A 140 3.03 13.23 11.96
CA VAL A 140 3.89 12.97 10.79
C VAL A 140 4.88 14.12 10.59
N GLY A 141 4.43 15.38 10.70
CA GLY A 141 5.29 16.55 10.57
C GLY A 141 6.41 16.64 11.62
N GLU A 142 6.24 15.99 12.77
CA GLU A 142 7.27 15.91 13.81
C GLU A 142 8.29 14.75 13.55
N MET A 143 7.97 13.82 12.66
CA MET A 143 8.76 12.62 12.39
C MET A 143 9.62 12.71 11.11
N ILE A 144 9.27 13.61 10.21
CA ILE A 144 9.94 13.89 8.95
C ILE A 144 10.62 15.25 9.02
#